data_59b55509f67444556a2effc08febfd2e
#
_entry.id   59b55509f67444556a2effc08febfd2e
#
_cell.length_a   1.000
_cell.length_b   1.000
_cell.length_c   1.000
_cell.angle_alpha   90.00
_cell.angle_beta   90.00
_cell.angle_gamma   90.00
#
_symmetry.space_group_name_H-M   'P 1'
#
loop_
_entity.id
_entity.type
_entity.pdbx_description
1 polymer ?
#
loop_
_entity_poly.entity_id
_entity_poly.type
_entity_poly.pdbx_seq_one_letter_code
_entity_poly.pdbx_strand_id
1 'polypeptide(L)' 'MTRKHFEAIAATIKAIPFTDEQDRVIAACRLADEVCAPANPNFKRALFLKACGVDA' A
#
# COMPACT_ATOMS: atom_id res chain seq x y z
N MET A 1 3.57 13.58 2.63
CA MET A 1 4.05 12.29 3.16
C MET A 1 5.41 11.96 2.55
N THR A 2 6.27 11.35 3.32
CA THR A 2 7.59 10.94 2.88
C THR A 2 7.60 9.44 2.56
N ARG A 3 8.71 8.99 1.95
CA ARG A 3 8.93 7.57 1.68
C ARG A 3 8.77 6.70 2.92
N LYS A 4 9.24 7.19 4.07
CA LYS A 4 9.12 6.44 5.33
C LYS A 4 7.68 6.24 5.74
N HIS A 5 6.82 7.22 5.49
CA HIS A 5 5.39 7.10 5.75
C HIS A 5 4.75 6.03 4.88
N PHE A 6 5.09 6.01 3.59
CA PHE A 6 4.58 4.99 2.66
C PHE A 6 5.05 3.60 3.06
N GLU A 7 6.32 3.47 3.46
CA GLU A 7 6.85 2.19 3.93
C GLU A 7 6.16 1.70 5.20
N ALA A 8 5.87 2.60 6.13
CA ALA A 8 5.17 2.27 7.37
C ALA A 8 3.75 1.80 7.09
N ILE A 9 3.02 2.48 6.20
CA ILE A 9 1.67 2.09 5.81
C ILE A 9 1.69 0.71 5.15
N ALA A 10 2.63 0.49 4.23
CA ALA A 10 2.76 -0.78 3.54
C ALA A 10 3.09 -1.93 4.50
N ALA A 11 3.99 -1.69 5.43
CA ALA A 11 4.35 -2.69 6.43
C ALA A 11 3.17 -3.05 7.32
N THR A 12 2.34 -2.06 7.67
CA THR A 12 1.13 -2.29 8.46
C THR A 12 0.15 -3.18 7.70
N ILE A 13 -0.09 -2.89 6.42
CA ILE A 13 -0.98 -3.70 5.59
C ILE A 13 -0.44 -5.13 5.45
N LYS A 14 0.86 -5.27 5.25
CA LYS A 14 1.48 -6.58 5.13
C LYS A 14 1.30 -7.42 6.41
N ALA A 15 1.32 -6.77 7.56
CA ALA A 15 1.20 -7.43 8.86
C ALA A 15 -0.23 -7.81 9.24
N ILE A 16 -1.24 -7.19 8.63
CA ILE A 16 -2.64 -7.50 8.92
C ILE A 16 -2.96 -8.94 8.47
N PRO A 17 -3.51 -9.79 9.36
CA PRO A 17 -3.85 -11.16 9.00
C PRO A 17 -5.19 -11.22 8.24
N PHE A 18 -5.19 -10.78 6.99
CA PHE A 18 -6.38 -10.88 6.15
C PHE A 18 -6.77 -12.34 5.92
N THR A 19 -8.05 -12.66 6.06
CA THR A 19 -8.57 -13.99 5.78
C THR A 19 -8.62 -14.26 4.28
N ASP A 20 -8.86 -13.21 3.49
CA ASP A 20 -8.91 -13.29 2.04
C ASP A 20 -7.82 -12.40 1.47
N GLU A 21 -6.94 -12.96 0.64
CA GLU A 21 -5.87 -12.22 0.00
C GLU A 21 -6.41 -11.08 -0.87
N GLN A 22 -7.60 -11.24 -1.42
CA GLN A 22 -8.24 -10.20 -2.20
C GLN A 22 -8.56 -8.96 -1.36
N ASP A 23 -8.89 -9.13 -0.09
CA ASP A 23 -9.11 -8.00 0.81
C ASP A 23 -7.84 -7.20 1.00
N ARG A 24 -6.69 -7.86 1.07
CA ARG A 24 -5.40 -7.18 1.13
C ARG A 24 -5.16 -6.36 -0.13
N VAL A 25 -5.44 -6.93 -1.29
CA VAL A 25 -5.29 -6.23 -2.58
C VAL A 25 -6.18 -4.99 -2.61
N ILE A 26 -7.43 -5.12 -2.21
CA ILE A 26 -8.39 -4.00 -2.19
C ILE A 26 -7.88 -2.90 -1.25
N ALA A 27 -7.50 -3.25 -0.04
CA ALA A 27 -7.00 -2.28 0.94
C ALA A 27 -5.76 -1.55 0.43
N ALA A 28 -4.79 -2.30 -0.11
CA ALA A 28 -3.56 -1.72 -0.62
C ALA A 28 -3.81 -0.79 -1.81
N CYS A 29 -4.64 -1.21 -2.75
CA CYS A 29 -4.97 -0.40 -3.93
C CYS A 29 -5.70 0.88 -3.54
N ARG A 30 -6.65 0.81 -2.63
CA ARG A 30 -7.40 1.99 -2.19
C ARG A 30 -6.50 2.97 -1.45
N LEU A 31 -5.63 2.51 -0.57
CA LEU A 31 -4.68 3.39 0.10
C LEU A 31 -3.71 4.02 -0.88
N ALA A 32 -3.22 3.25 -1.86
CA ALA A 32 -2.32 3.78 -2.87
C ALA A 32 -2.99 4.91 -3.68
N ASP A 33 -4.22 4.69 -4.11
CA ASP A 33 -4.90 5.61 -5.02
C ASP A 33 -5.55 6.81 -4.30
N GLU A 34 -6.09 6.60 -3.10
CA GLU A 34 -6.86 7.63 -2.40
C GLU A 34 -6.03 8.44 -1.40
N VAL A 35 -4.95 7.89 -0.89
CA VAL A 35 -4.13 8.53 0.14
C VAL A 35 -2.72 8.84 -0.35
N CYS A 36 -2.01 7.83 -0.83
CA CYS A 36 -0.59 7.98 -1.15
C CYS A 36 -0.35 8.78 -2.43
N ALA A 37 -1.04 8.47 -3.50
CA ALA A 37 -0.84 9.16 -4.78
C ALA A 37 -1.18 10.66 -4.69
N PRO A 38 -2.32 11.06 -4.09
CA PRO A 38 -2.61 12.49 -3.92
C PRO A 38 -1.63 13.21 -3.02
N ALA A 39 -1.04 12.51 -2.05
CA ALA A 39 -0.12 13.12 -1.09
C ALA A 39 1.27 13.39 -1.69
N ASN A 40 1.66 12.66 -2.73
CA ASN A 40 2.98 12.81 -3.34
C ASN A 40 2.95 12.45 -4.82
N PRO A 41 3.18 13.43 -5.73
CA PRO A 41 3.14 13.17 -7.17
C PRO A 41 4.22 12.19 -7.65
N ASN A 42 5.26 11.98 -6.85
CA ASN A 42 6.33 11.03 -7.16
C ASN A 42 6.10 9.65 -6.56
N PHE A 43 4.92 9.41 -5.99
CA PHE A 43 4.59 8.14 -5.38
C PHE A 43 4.66 7.00 -6.39
N LYS A 44 5.34 5.92 -6.02
CA LYS A 44 5.50 4.74 -6.86
C LYS A 44 4.55 3.64 -6.42
N ARG A 45 3.40 3.58 -7.08
CA ARG A 45 2.31 2.67 -6.75
C ARG A 45 2.76 1.20 -6.76
N ALA A 46 3.49 0.79 -7.78
CA ALA A 46 3.93 -0.60 -7.92
C ALA A 46 4.83 -1.05 -6.76
N LEU A 47 5.75 -0.20 -6.35
CA LEU A 47 6.63 -0.50 -5.21
C LEU A 47 5.86 -0.57 -3.91
N PHE A 48 4.88 0.32 -3.74
CA PHE A 48 4.02 0.32 -2.55
C PHE A 48 3.21 -0.97 -2.46
N LEU A 49 2.58 -1.38 -3.55
CA LEU A 49 1.79 -2.61 -3.57
C LEU A 49 2.64 -3.83 -3.27
N LYS A 50 3.84 -3.89 -3.82
CA LYS A 50 4.78 -4.97 -3.55
C LYS A 50 5.15 -5.00 -2.07
N ALA A 51 5.39 -3.84 -1.46
CA ALA A 51 5.71 -3.74 -0.04
C ALA A 51 4.53 -4.13 0.85
N CYS A 52 3.30 -3.96 0.37
CA CYS A 52 2.09 -4.42 1.07
C CYS A 52 1.91 -5.93 1.02
N GLY A 53 2.73 -6.64 0.24
CA GLY A 53 2.58 -8.07 0.05
C GLY A 53 1.62 -8.43 -1.07
N VAL A 54 1.32 -7.49 -1.95
CA VAL A 54 0.46 -7.71 -3.11
C VAL A 54 1.34 -8.01 -4.32
N ASP A 55 1.21 -9.23 -4.84
CA ASP A 55 1.83 -9.63 -6.10
C ASP A 55 0.93 -9.18 -7.24
N ALA A 56 1.38 -8.17 -7.92
CA ALA A 56 0.65 -7.67 -9.07
C ALA A 56 1.08 -8.40 -10.33
#